data_8ae4ca71d5dd3bec60e9d5b1ae6e87a8
#
_entry.id   8ae4ca71d5dd3bec60e9d5b1ae6e87a8
#
_cell.length_a   1.000
_cell.length_b   1.000
_cell.length_c   1.000
_cell.angle_alpha   90.00
_cell.angle_beta   90.00
_cell.angle_gamma   90.00
#
_symmetry.space_group_name_H-M   'P 1'
#
loop_
_entity.id
_entity.type
_entity.pdbx_description
1 polymer ?
#
loop_
_entity_poly.entity_id
_entity_poly.type
_entity_poly.pdbx_seq_one_letter_code
_entity_poly.pdbx_strand_id
1 'polypeptide(L)'
;MMLDEELARAYLIGDGRLSSSDDKIQESHIRPIALDDDLYTIKKTVSKTDTAKAFITAVIKSRKDYKGSGQPSLYTTEDMLTDMLLIEDGIGRALYADETALCRKLRVKEIITVPVMEGAKGKNGGQLLGVIVNLSDYNVGADKGGAINMFDDFDIDYNQQKYLIETRCSGALTKPYSAIALELEGDASSSDEPSSP
;
A
#
# COMPACT_ATOMS: atom_id res chain seq x y z
N MET A 1 18.09 -4.40 7.41
CA MET A 1 17.61 -3.15 6.82
C MET A 1 17.03 -3.39 5.42
N MET A 2 17.84 -3.66 4.39
CA MET A 2 17.28 -3.89 3.03
C MET A 2 16.23 -5.02 2.96
N LEU A 3 16.46 -6.15 3.61
CA LEU A 3 15.49 -7.26 3.59
C LEU A 3 14.17 -6.90 4.26
N ASP A 4 14.22 -6.21 5.40
CA ASP A 4 13.01 -5.80 6.13
C ASP A 4 12.19 -4.78 5.34
N GLU A 5 12.84 -3.87 4.63
CA GLU A 5 12.19 -2.88 3.76
C GLU A 5 11.52 -3.55 2.57
N GLU A 6 12.18 -4.52 1.93
CA GLU A 6 11.62 -5.29 0.83
C GLU A 6 10.43 -6.16 1.29
N LEU A 7 10.51 -6.76 2.47
CA LEU A 7 9.40 -7.51 3.05
C LEU A 7 8.23 -6.60 3.40
N ALA A 8 8.48 -5.46 4.03
CA ALA A 8 7.44 -4.48 4.36
C ALA A 8 6.74 -3.97 3.09
N ARG A 9 7.51 -3.69 2.04
CA ARG A 9 6.99 -3.33 0.72
C ARG A 9 6.13 -4.45 0.15
N ALA A 10 6.64 -5.69 0.15
CA ALA A 10 5.95 -6.84 -0.37
C ALA A 10 4.60 -7.07 0.34
N TYR A 11 4.55 -6.91 1.66
CA TYR A 11 3.31 -7.05 2.43
C TYR A 11 2.31 -5.93 2.18
N LEU A 12 2.76 -4.70 1.98
CA LEU A 12 1.86 -3.56 1.83
C LEU A 12 1.36 -3.38 0.39
N ILE A 13 2.28 -3.33 -0.58
CA ILE A 13 1.99 -2.94 -1.97
C ILE A 13 2.48 -3.95 -3.02
N GLY A 14 3.16 -5.02 -2.61
CA GLY A 14 3.83 -5.94 -3.52
C GLY A 14 5.24 -5.47 -3.92
N ASP A 15 5.95 -6.31 -4.66
CA ASP A 15 7.34 -6.05 -5.05
C ASP A 15 7.48 -5.09 -6.25
N GLY A 16 6.39 -4.77 -6.92
CA GLY A 16 6.36 -3.88 -8.08
C GLY A 16 7.02 -4.46 -9.34
N ARG A 17 7.48 -5.72 -9.31
CA ARG A 17 8.12 -6.39 -10.45
C ARG A 17 7.09 -6.90 -11.45
N LEU A 18 7.51 -7.03 -12.70
CA LEU A 18 6.67 -7.62 -13.75
C LEU A 18 6.40 -9.10 -13.47
N SER A 19 5.22 -9.58 -13.86
CA SER A 19 4.83 -11.00 -13.70
C SER A 19 5.75 -11.97 -14.46
N SER A 20 6.50 -11.49 -15.44
CA SER A 20 7.50 -12.25 -16.20
C SER A 20 8.90 -12.24 -15.59
N SER A 21 9.12 -11.53 -14.48
CA SER A 21 10.42 -11.49 -13.81
C SER A 21 10.64 -12.76 -13.00
N ASP A 22 11.81 -13.38 -13.14
CA ASP A 22 12.19 -14.57 -12.36
C ASP A 22 12.30 -14.27 -10.85
N ASP A 23 12.58 -13.01 -10.52
CA ASP A 23 12.70 -12.53 -9.13
C ASP A 23 11.38 -12.06 -8.53
N LYS A 24 10.26 -12.21 -9.25
CA LYS A 24 8.96 -11.77 -8.74
C LYS A 24 8.52 -12.63 -7.56
N ILE A 25 8.07 -11.97 -6.51
CA ILE A 25 7.46 -12.65 -5.36
C ILE A 25 6.18 -13.35 -5.80
N GLN A 26 5.97 -14.56 -5.28
CA GLN A 26 4.70 -15.26 -5.50
C GLN A 26 3.60 -14.62 -4.64
N GLU A 27 2.77 -13.79 -5.24
CA GLU A 27 1.66 -13.09 -4.56
C GLU A 27 0.61 -14.04 -3.97
N SER A 28 0.60 -15.32 -4.38
CA SER A 28 -0.20 -16.35 -3.74
C SER A 28 0.31 -16.72 -2.35
N HIS A 29 1.60 -16.51 -2.07
CA HIS A 29 2.23 -16.78 -0.79
C HIS A 29 2.34 -15.52 0.06
N ILE A 30 2.72 -14.39 -0.55
CA ILE A 30 2.71 -13.08 0.09
C ILE A 30 1.64 -12.25 -0.60
N ARG A 31 0.48 -12.11 0.05
CA ARG A 31 -0.65 -11.34 -0.50
C ARG A 31 -0.52 -9.88 -0.10
N PRO A 32 -0.21 -8.98 -1.04
CA PRO A 32 -0.07 -7.56 -0.72
C PRO A 32 -1.40 -6.97 -0.27
N ILE A 33 -1.40 -6.22 0.82
CA ILE A 33 -2.63 -5.65 1.39
C ILE A 33 -3.37 -4.78 0.37
N ALA A 34 -2.66 -3.93 -0.37
CA ALA A 34 -3.29 -3.02 -1.34
C ALA A 34 -3.88 -3.75 -2.56
N LEU A 35 -3.29 -4.87 -2.96
CA LEU A 35 -3.65 -5.60 -4.18
C LEU A 35 -4.51 -6.85 -3.91
N ASP A 36 -4.81 -7.15 -2.66
CA ASP A 36 -5.56 -8.33 -2.26
C ASP A 36 -6.97 -8.37 -2.90
N ASP A 37 -7.66 -9.49 -2.77
CA ASP A 37 -9.00 -9.65 -3.32
C ASP A 37 -10.00 -8.69 -2.68
N ASP A 38 -11.05 -8.36 -3.43
CA ASP A 38 -12.11 -7.42 -3.00
C ASP A 38 -12.84 -7.87 -1.74
N LEU A 39 -12.73 -9.16 -1.42
CA LEU A 39 -13.23 -9.70 -0.16
C LEU A 39 -12.46 -9.19 1.05
N TYR A 40 -11.15 -8.99 0.92
CA TYR A 40 -10.27 -8.57 2.02
C TYR A 40 -9.99 -7.08 1.99
N THR A 41 -9.70 -6.53 0.79
CA THR A 41 -9.35 -5.13 0.59
C THR A 41 -10.38 -4.42 -0.27
N ILE A 42 -11.07 -3.46 0.33
CA ILE A 42 -12.05 -2.60 -0.35
C ILE A 42 -11.30 -1.59 -1.20
N LYS A 43 -11.53 -1.58 -2.51
CA LYS A 43 -10.93 -0.61 -3.43
C LYS A 43 -11.85 0.57 -3.66
N LYS A 44 -11.31 1.77 -3.57
CA LYS A 44 -12.03 3.03 -3.82
C LYS A 44 -11.20 3.92 -4.73
N THR A 45 -11.86 4.47 -5.75
CA THR A 45 -11.28 5.46 -6.63
C THR A 45 -11.46 6.86 -6.08
N VAL A 46 -10.45 7.68 -6.26
CA VAL A 46 -10.38 9.09 -5.86
C VAL A 46 -10.30 9.93 -7.12
N SER A 47 -11.12 10.97 -7.21
CA SER A 47 -11.10 11.88 -8.35
C SER A 47 -9.79 12.66 -8.45
N LYS A 48 -9.36 12.94 -9.68
CA LYS A 48 -8.20 13.80 -9.95
C LYS A 48 -8.46 15.27 -9.61
N THR A 49 -9.72 15.69 -9.57
CA THR A 49 -10.09 17.05 -9.20
C THR A 49 -10.08 17.20 -7.69
N ASP A 50 -9.35 18.21 -7.19
CA ASP A 50 -9.17 18.42 -5.73
C ASP A 50 -8.79 17.15 -4.99
N THR A 51 -7.75 16.45 -5.45
CA THR A 51 -7.36 15.10 -5.03
C THR A 51 -7.32 14.94 -3.50
N ALA A 52 -6.75 15.90 -2.76
CA ALA A 52 -6.68 15.84 -1.31
C ALA A 52 -8.06 15.86 -0.63
N LYS A 53 -8.98 16.73 -1.09
CA LYS A 53 -10.35 16.78 -0.58
C LYS A 53 -11.15 15.55 -0.98
N ALA A 54 -10.97 15.08 -2.22
CA ALA A 54 -11.59 13.87 -2.73
C ALA A 54 -11.11 12.64 -1.94
N PHE A 55 -9.82 12.56 -1.63
CA PHE A 55 -9.21 11.51 -0.81
C PHE A 55 -9.83 11.48 0.60
N ILE A 56 -9.86 12.60 1.32
CA ILE A 56 -10.49 12.70 2.65
C ILE A 56 -11.94 12.24 2.59
N THR A 57 -12.68 12.68 1.58
CA THR A 57 -14.09 12.29 1.40
C THR A 57 -14.22 10.80 1.14
N ALA A 58 -13.36 10.22 0.30
CA ALA A 58 -13.35 8.79 0.01
C ALA A 58 -13.02 7.96 1.24
N VAL A 59 -12.01 8.38 2.04
CA VAL A 59 -11.67 7.75 3.32
C VAL A 59 -12.88 7.72 4.24
N ILE A 60 -13.51 8.89 4.50
CA ILE A 60 -14.64 8.99 5.42
C ILE A 60 -15.82 8.11 4.96
N LYS A 61 -16.12 8.12 3.65
CA LYS A 61 -17.23 7.34 3.08
C LYS A 61 -16.94 5.84 3.12
N SER A 62 -15.71 5.41 2.88
CA SER A 62 -15.33 3.99 2.87
C SER A 62 -15.28 3.37 4.27
N ARG A 63 -15.13 4.19 5.31
CA ARG A 63 -15.10 3.70 6.70
C ARG A 63 -16.34 2.91 7.14
N LYS A 64 -17.50 3.15 6.52
CA LYS A 64 -18.73 2.38 6.80
C LYS A 64 -18.61 0.90 6.41
N ASP A 65 -17.80 0.62 5.39
CA ASP A 65 -17.62 -0.72 4.82
C ASP A 65 -16.49 -1.50 5.52
N TYR A 66 -15.65 -0.81 6.28
CA TYR A 66 -14.51 -1.38 7.00
C TYR A 66 -14.97 -2.27 8.18
N LYS A 67 -14.46 -3.50 8.23
CA LYS A 67 -14.78 -4.51 9.27
C LYS A 67 -13.54 -5.06 9.99
N GLY A 68 -12.40 -4.42 9.82
CA GLY A 68 -11.16 -4.81 10.51
C GLY A 68 -11.19 -4.56 12.01
N SER A 69 -10.18 -5.05 12.70
CA SER A 69 -10.03 -4.90 14.15
C SER A 69 -9.69 -3.48 14.54
N GLY A 70 -10.22 -3.02 15.64
CA GLY A 70 -9.84 -1.77 16.31
C GLY A 70 -9.84 -0.53 15.41
N GLN A 71 -8.92 0.39 15.69
CA GLN A 71 -8.70 1.56 14.85
C GLN A 71 -7.54 1.28 13.88
N PRO A 72 -7.77 1.38 12.56
CA PRO A 72 -6.71 1.21 11.59
C PRO A 72 -5.82 2.44 11.50
N SER A 73 -4.60 2.26 11.00
CA SER A 73 -3.70 3.33 10.58
C SER A 73 -3.87 3.61 9.09
N LEU A 74 -3.58 4.83 8.68
CA LEU A 74 -3.50 5.24 7.27
C LEU A 74 -2.04 5.24 6.84
N TYR A 75 -1.73 4.47 5.80
CA TYR A 75 -0.44 4.48 5.12
C TYR A 75 -0.58 5.29 3.85
N THR A 76 0.24 6.30 3.65
CA THR A 76 0.15 7.22 2.51
C THR A 76 1.54 7.77 2.14
N THR A 77 1.63 8.58 1.09
CA THR A 77 2.85 9.30 0.73
C THR A 77 2.95 10.61 1.51
N GLU A 78 4.18 11.13 1.65
CA GLU A 78 4.42 12.43 2.29
C GLU A 78 3.74 13.56 1.52
N ASP A 79 3.77 13.52 0.19
CA ASP A 79 3.09 14.51 -0.66
C ASP A 79 1.60 14.57 -0.38
N MET A 80 0.93 13.40 -0.29
CA MET A 80 -0.50 13.35 0.00
C MET A 80 -0.82 13.88 1.41
N LEU A 81 0.01 13.58 2.40
CA LEU A 81 -0.15 14.12 3.75
C LEU A 81 -0.02 15.65 3.76
N THR A 82 0.99 16.16 3.07
CA THR A 82 1.22 17.61 2.93
C THR A 82 0.04 18.26 2.22
N ASP A 83 -0.43 17.72 1.12
CA ASP A 83 -1.59 18.24 0.38
C ASP A 83 -2.86 18.28 1.24
N MET A 84 -3.07 17.25 2.09
CA MET A 84 -4.20 17.24 3.02
C MET A 84 -4.10 18.32 4.10
N LEU A 85 -2.90 18.58 4.61
CA LEU A 85 -2.66 19.61 5.65
C LEU A 85 -2.74 21.02 5.08
N LEU A 86 -2.40 21.21 3.81
CA LEU A 86 -2.45 22.50 3.12
C LEU A 86 -3.85 22.88 2.62
N ILE A 87 -4.87 22.06 2.87
CA ILE A 87 -6.24 22.41 2.48
C ILE A 87 -6.71 23.63 3.27
N GLU A 88 -7.10 24.67 2.54
CA GLU A 88 -7.62 25.91 3.11
C GLU A 88 -9.15 26.02 2.96
N ASP A 89 -9.76 26.80 3.84
CA ASP A 89 -11.15 27.22 3.70
C ASP A 89 -11.28 28.40 2.68
N GLY A 90 -12.51 28.80 2.40
CA GLY A 90 -12.77 29.88 1.45
C GLY A 90 -12.23 31.27 1.87
N ILE A 91 -11.59 31.38 3.04
CA ILE A 91 -11.01 32.61 3.61
C ILE A 91 -9.48 32.50 3.73
N GLY A 92 -8.87 31.40 3.28
CA GLY A 92 -7.42 31.16 3.33
C GLY A 92 -6.91 30.71 4.68
N ARG A 93 -7.75 30.07 5.51
CA ARG A 93 -7.32 29.45 6.76
C ARG A 93 -7.16 27.95 6.59
N ALA A 94 -6.08 27.39 7.14
CA ALA A 94 -5.87 25.96 7.13
C ALA A 94 -7.07 25.25 7.80
N LEU A 95 -7.62 24.25 7.08
CA LEU A 95 -8.78 23.50 7.56
C LEU A 95 -8.41 22.56 8.72
N TYR A 96 -7.17 22.08 8.73
CA TYR A 96 -6.60 21.21 9.76
C TYR A 96 -5.40 21.90 10.41
N ALA A 97 -5.44 22.08 11.73
CA ALA A 97 -4.38 22.76 12.47
C ALA A 97 -3.11 21.89 12.59
N ASP A 98 -3.29 20.58 12.63
CA ASP A 98 -2.23 19.60 12.80
C ASP A 98 -2.67 18.22 12.27
N GLU A 99 -1.72 17.29 12.21
CA GLU A 99 -1.95 15.89 11.82
C GLU A 99 -2.96 15.20 12.76
N THR A 100 -2.96 15.54 14.05
CA THR A 100 -3.89 14.95 15.02
C THR A 100 -5.34 15.32 14.69
N ALA A 101 -5.59 16.56 14.26
CA ALA A 101 -6.91 16.99 13.82
C ALA A 101 -7.36 16.24 12.57
N LEU A 102 -6.44 16.00 11.64
CA LEU A 102 -6.66 15.22 10.43
C LEU A 102 -6.97 13.75 10.78
N CYS A 103 -6.18 13.10 11.66
CA CYS A 103 -6.41 11.73 12.13
C CYS A 103 -7.82 11.56 12.73
N ARG A 104 -8.24 12.52 13.57
CA ARG A 104 -9.59 12.52 14.17
C ARG A 104 -10.68 12.62 13.11
N LYS A 105 -10.47 13.44 12.09
CA LYS A 105 -11.42 13.59 10.98
C LYS A 105 -11.55 12.32 10.15
N LEU A 106 -10.43 11.68 9.85
CA LEU A 106 -10.36 10.43 9.10
C LEU A 106 -10.76 9.21 9.95
N ARG A 107 -10.83 9.36 11.27
CA ARG A 107 -11.09 8.27 12.23
C ARG A 107 -10.04 7.16 12.13
N VAL A 108 -8.79 7.53 11.97
CA VAL A 108 -7.63 6.63 12.00
C VAL A 108 -6.85 6.83 13.29
N LYS A 109 -6.08 5.83 13.67
CA LYS A 109 -5.22 5.89 14.86
C LYS A 109 -4.07 6.87 14.63
N GLU A 110 -3.44 6.75 13.50
CA GLU A 110 -2.26 7.51 13.07
C GLU A 110 -2.15 7.53 11.55
N ILE A 111 -1.38 8.45 11.02
CA ILE A 111 -1.00 8.50 9.61
C ILE A 111 0.48 8.16 9.53
N ILE A 112 0.85 7.25 8.67
CA ILE A 112 2.22 6.79 8.49
C ILE A 112 2.62 7.05 7.05
N THR A 113 3.65 7.86 6.86
CA THR A 113 4.18 8.13 5.53
C THR A 113 5.15 7.03 5.11
N VAL A 114 4.95 6.51 3.91
CA VAL A 114 5.68 5.37 3.36
C VAL A 114 6.27 5.75 2.01
N PRO A 115 7.56 6.06 1.93
CA PRO A 115 8.19 6.52 0.69
C PRO A 115 8.05 5.53 -0.48
N VAL A 116 8.06 4.23 -0.20
CA VAL A 116 7.93 3.20 -1.25
C VAL A 116 6.55 3.15 -1.91
N MET A 117 5.56 3.88 -1.39
CA MET A 117 4.24 4.03 -2.03
C MET A 117 4.26 5.06 -3.18
N GLU A 118 5.31 5.88 -3.30
CA GLU A 118 5.42 6.84 -4.39
C GLU A 118 5.44 6.10 -5.74
N GLY A 119 4.54 6.49 -6.63
CA GLY A 119 4.40 5.86 -7.95
C GLY A 119 3.85 4.43 -7.94
N ALA A 120 3.51 3.87 -6.78
CA ALA A 120 2.88 2.56 -6.70
C ALA A 120 1.52 2.57 -7.40
N LYS A 121 1.19 1.46 -8.06
CA LYS A 121 -0.10 1.28 -8.74
C LYS A 121 -1.00 0.39 -7.91
N GLY A 122 -2.26 0.74 -7.87
CA GLY A 122 -3.29 -0.11 -7.30
C GLY A 122 -3.76 -1.19 -8.28
N LYS A 123 -4.68 -2.04 -7.84
CA LYS A 123 -5.20 -3.16 -8.63
C LYS A 123 -5.94 -2.72 -9.90
N ASN A 124 -6.57 -1.55 -9.89
CA ASN A 124 -7.26 -0.99 -11.05
C ASN A 124 -6.34 -0.18 -11.98
N GLY A 125 -5.02 -0.17 -11.72
CA GLY A 125 -4.02 0.51 -12.53
C GLY A 125 -3.85 2.00 -12.22
N GLY A 126 -4.67 2.59 -11.37
CA GLY A 126 -4.51 3.96 -10.87
C GLY A 126 -3.33 4.08 -9.89
N GLN A 127 -2.82 5.28 -9.69
CA GLN A 127 -1.81 5.54 -8.67
C GLN A 127 -2.40 5.26 -7.28
N LEU A 128 -1.70 4.48 -6.46
CA LEU A 128 -2.10 4.21 -5.09
C LEU A 128 -1.81 5.44 -4.22
N LEU A 129 -2.86 6.02 -3.64
CA LEU A 129 -2.77 7.21 -2.80
C LEU A 129 -2.66 6.88 -1.31
N GLY A 130 -3.26 5.78 -0.89
CA GLY A 130 -3.23 5.37 0.50
C GLY A 130 -3.87 4.03 0.76
N VAL A 131 -3.47 3.42 1.86
CA VAL A 131 -4.00 2.15 2.37
C VAL A 131 -4.39 2.33 3.82
N ILE A 132 -5.61 1.94 4.15
CA ILE A 132 -6.11 1.96 5.53
C ILE A 132 -6.24 0.53 6.00
N VAL A 133 -5.48 0.16 7.01
CA VAL A 133 -5.48 -1.19 7.56
C VAL A 133 -5.04 -1.18 9.03
N ASN A 134 -5.51 -2.15 9.79
CA ASN A 134 -4.90 -2.51 11.06
C ASN A 134 -4.00 -3.73 10.84
N LEU A 135 -2.70 -3.57 11.03
CA LEU A 135 -1.74 -4.66 10.81
C LEU A 135 -1.99 -5.89 11.69
N SER A 136 -2.76 -5.76 12.79
CA SER A 136 -3.18 -6.90 13.59
C SER A 136 -4.09 -7.90 12.83
N ASP A 137 -4.68 -7.48 11.72
CA ASP A 137 -5.50 -8.32 10.85
C ASP A 137 -4.71 -8.98 9.73
N TYR A 138 -3.41 -8.63 9.59
CA TYR A 138 -2.49 -9.24 8.65
C TYR A 138 -1.59 -10.24 9.38
N ASN A 139 -1.68 -11.51 9.02
CA ASN A 139 -0.87 -12.56 9.62
C ASN A 139 0.30 -12.89 8.73
N VAL A 140 1.47 -12.94 9.34
CA VAL A 140 2.71 -13.39 8.70
C VAL A 140 3.05 -14.79 9.22
N GLY A 141 3.16 -15.74 8.31
CA GLY A 141 3.69 -17.06 8.56
C GLY A 141 5.16 -17.10 8.17
N ALA A 142 6.00 -17.64 9.03
CA ALA A 142 7.43 -17.78 8.75
C ALA A 142 7.92 -19.17 9.14
N ASP A 143 8.82 -19.74 8.33
CA ASP A 143 9.50 -20.98 8.66
C ASP A 143 10.49 -20.76 9.81
N LYS A 144 10.58 -21.74 10.70
CA LYS A 144 11.48 -21.70 11.88
C LYS A 144 11.43 -20.39 12.68
N GLY A 145 10.24 -19.79 12.80
CA GLY A 145 10.05 -18.57 13.56
C GLY A 145 10.65 -17.31 12.91
N GLY A 146 10.82 -17.29 11.60
CA GLY A 146 11.35 -16.14 10.86
C GLY A 146 12.88 -16.07 10.88
N ALA A 147 13.56 -17.21 11.07
CA ALA A 147 15.01 -17.23 11.04
C ALA A 147 15.54 -16.72 9.69
N ILE A 148 16.45 -15.77 9.77
CA ILE A 148 17.20 -15.26 8.63
C ILE A 148 18.47 -16.11 8.53
N ASN A 149 18.66 -16.77 7.39
CA ASN A 149 19.89 -17.49 7.10
C ASN A 149 20.83 -16.58 6.30
N MET A 150 22.06 -16.52 6.72
CA MET A 150 23.12 -15.81 6.02
C MET A 150 24.18 -16.82 5.60
N PHE A 151 24.46 -16.85 4.32
CA PHE A 151 25.51 -17.68 3.73
C PHE A 151 26.53 -16.74 3.12
N ASP A 152 27.79 -17.08 3.24
CA ASP A 152 28.91 -16.40 2.60
C ASP A 152 29.70 -17.40 1.75
N ASP A 153 30.13 -16.96 0.60
CA ASP A 153 30.97 -17.73 -0.32
C ASP A 153 31.94 -16.83 -1.05
N PHE A 154 33.11 -17.35 -1.37
CA PHE A 154 34.14 -16.63 -2.10
C PHE A 154 34.15 -17.09 -3.55
N ASP A 155 33.81 -16.19 -4.45
CA ASP A 155 33.85 -16.41 -5.90
C ASP A 155 35.27 -16.18 -6.42
N ILE A 156 35.97 -17.26 -6.73
CA ILE A 156 37.37 -17.24 -7.21
C ILE A 156 37.46 -16.63 -8.61
N ASP A 157 36.45 -16.81 -9.45
CA ASP A 157 36.48 -16.36 -10.86
C ASP A 157 36.44 -14.83 -10.97
N TYR A 158 35.72 -14.19 -10.03
CA TYR A 158 35.56 -12.72 -9.99
C TYR A 158 36.30 -12.06 -8.82
N ASN A 159 37.01 -12.83 -7.99
CA ASN A 159 37.69 -12.34 -6.79
C ASN A 159 36.77 -11.49 -5.89
N GLN A 160 35.56 -11.98 -5.64
CA GLN A 160 34.51 -11.28 -4.87
C GLN A 160 33.98 -12.17 -3.76
N GLN A 161 33.67 -11.54 -2.60
CA GLN A 161 32.94 -12.20 -1.54
C GLN A 161 31.43 -12.04 -1.81
N LYS A 162 30.72 -13.15 -1.89
CA LYS A 162 29.27 -13.19 -2.07
C LYS A 162 28.58 -13.43 -0.71
N TYR A 163 27.52 -12.68 -0.47
CA TYR A 163 26.66 -12.87 0.70
C TYR A 163 25.24 -13.14 0.22
N LEU A 164 24.67 -14.22 0.68
CA LEU A 164 23.26 -14.56 0.45
C LEU A 164 22.52 -14.47 1.78
N ILE A 165 21.46 -13.67 1.80
CA ILE A 165 20.55 -13.56 2.92
C ILE A 165 19.19 -14.08 2.46
N GLU A 166 18.70 -15.13 3.11
CA GLU A 166 17.39 -15.69 2.77
C GLU A 166 16.49 -15.83 3.99
N THR A 167 15.21 -15.65 3.77
CA THR A 167 14.15 -15.98 4.72
C THR A 167 12.96 -16.54 3.97
N ARG A 168 12.16 -17.37 4.64
CA ARG A 168 10.92 -17.92 4.08
C ARG A 168 9.76 -17.40 4.89
N CYS A 169 8.89 -16.65 4.25
CA CYS A 169 7.72 -16.08 4.87
C CYS A 169 6.52 -16.12 3.92
N SER A 170 5.35 -16.04 4.51
CA SER A 170 4.08 -15.85 3.82
C SER A 170 3.29 -14.77 4.56
N GLY A 171 2.31 -14.18 3.91
CA GLY A 171 1.49 -13.17 4.56
C GLY A 171 0.14 -12.99 3.88
N ALA A 172 -0.89 -12.79 4.68
CA ALA A 172 -2.24 -12.52 4.17
C ALA A 172 -3.12 -11.83 5.20
N LEU A 173 -4.10 -11.05 4.71
CA LEU A 173 -5.21 -10.58 5.53
C LEU A 173 -6.08 -11.76 5.95
N THR A 174 -6.47 -11.81 7.22
CA THR A 174 -7.27 -12.91 7.79
C THR A 174 -8.74 -12.58 7.92
N LYS A 175 -9.10 -11.29 7.90
CA LYS A 175 -10.48 -10.84 8.04
C LYS A 175 -11.00 -10.22 6.76
N PRO A 176 -12.23 -10.57 6.34
CA PRO A 176 -12.88 -9.88 5.23
C PRO A 176 -13.09 -8.39 5.53
N TYR A 177 -12.92 -7.55 4.49
CA TYR A 177 -13.11 -6.09 4.56
C TYR A 177 -12.26 -5.40 5.64
N SER A 178 -11.05 -5.91 5.89
CA SER A 178 -10.13 -5.40 6.92
C SER A 178 -9.14 -4.38 6.39
N ALA A 179 -9.12 -4.13 5.10
CA ALA A 179 -8.31 -3.08 4.49
C ALA A 179 -9.10 -2.25 3.48
N ILE A 180 -8.65 -1.03 3.22
CA ILE A 180 -9.18 -0.13 2.20
C ILE A 180 -8.00 0.42 1.42
N ALA A 181 -7.98 0.20 0.10
CA ALA A 181 -7.02 0.80 -0.82
C ALA A 181 -7.70 1.95 -1.58
N LEU A 182 -7.04 3.10 -1.61
CA LEU A 182 -7.50 4.29 -2.31
C LEU A 182 -6.58 4.55 -3.49
N GLU A 183 -7.14 4.54 -4.69
CA GLU A 183 -6.44 4.71 -5.95
C GLU A 183 -6.94 5.97 -6.66
N LEU A 184 -6.03 6.69 -7.30
CA LEU A 184 -6.40 7.78 -8.17
C LEU A 184 -7.19 7.22 -9.38
N GLU A 185 -8.21 7.93 -9.82
CA GLU A 185 -8.95 7.56 -11.02
C GLU A 185 -7.99 7.45 -12.21
N GLY A 186 -7.90 6.25 -12.80
CA GLY A 186 -7.05 6.00 -13.96
C GLY A 186 -7.53 6.83 -15.15
N ASP A 187 -6.61 7.20 -16.04
CA ASP A 187 -7.01 7.69 -17.36
C ASP A 187 -7.72 6.54 -18.07
N ALA A 188 -8.96 6.74 -18.48
CA ALA A 188 -9.65 5.77 -19.30
C ALA A 188 -8.79 5.55 -20.56
N SER A 189 -8.06 4.43 -20.60
CA SER A 189 -7.39 4.02 -21.82
C SER A 189 -8.48 3.78 -22.85
N SER A 190 -8.51 4.63 -23.86
CA SER A 190 -9.27 4.43 -25.08
C SER A 190 -8.73 3.17 -25.76
N SER A 191 -9.25 2.03 -25.38
CA SER A 191 -9.07 0.77 -26.08
C SER A 191 -10.44 0.14 -26.24
N ASP A 192 -11.17 0.61 -27.27
CA ASP A 192 -12.10 -0.17 -28.05
C ASP A 192 -12.58 0.70 -29.24
N GLU A 193 -11.73 0.81 -30.23
CA GLU A 193 -12.23 1.05 -31.57
C GLU A 193 -12.48 -0.34 -32.19
N PRO A 194 -13.72 -0.74 -32.42
CA PRO A 194 -13.97 -1.92 -33.23
C PRO A 194 -13.62 -1.58 -34.66
N SER A 195 -12.57 -2.14 -35.17
CA SER A 195 -12.31 -2.21 -36.61
C SER A 195 -13.52 -2.88 -37.26
N SER A 196 -14.36 -2.08 -37.88
CA SER A 196 -15.41 -2.54 -38.78
C SER A 196 -14.87 -2.92 -40.14
N PRO A 197 -15.53 -3.83 -40.86
CA PRO A 197 -15.03 -4.66 -41.93
C PRO A 197 -14.76 -3.94 -43.26
#